data_1472851fe1e44b6fab0f65dbb76170c8
#
_entry.id   1472851fe1e44b6fab0f65dbb76170c8
#
_cell.length_a   1.000
_cell.length_b   1.000
_cell.length_c   1.000
_cell.angle_alpha   90.00
_cell.angle_beta   90.00
_cell.angle_gamma   90.00
#
_symmetry.space_group_name_H-M   'P 1'
#
loop_
_entity.id
_entity.type
_entity.pdbx_description
1 polymer ?
#
loop_
_entity_poly.entity_id
_entity_poly.type
_entity_poly.pdbx_seq_one_letter_code
_entity_poly.pdbx_strand_id
1 'polypeptide(L)'
;MSALNSYTLTWRHINTTTFMYGTKLRIEDDGTYFNNPLMPSGTVIHDWRMLTTFSEHKYAPSLPILKKKQQYKVILNYNVEPLGSVYIKITFYRKNDTEHSNLIIQNSDAEFEFPEEAYAYKIELINAGLSELFFKNIIIQELDTDESETHSIVESKVNLVVLNRVIFGESVYVRGDQNG
;
A
#
# COMPACT_ATOMS: atom_id res chain seq x y z
N MET A 1 -10.58 -22.82 15.81
CA MET A 1 -9.89 -22.10 14.71
C MET A 1 -10.70 -20.88 14.37
N SER A 2 -10.21 -19.69 14.69
CA SER A 2 -10.78 -18.47 14.16
C SER A 2 -10.38 -18.36 12.68
N ALA A 3 -11.37 -18.20 11.80
CA ALA A 3 -11.08 -17.94 10.39
C ALA A 3 -10.34 -16.61 10.28
N LEU A 4 -9.18 -16.60 9.65
CA LEU A 4 -8.43 -15.41 9.34
C LEU A 4 -9.20 -14.58 8.32
N ASN A 5 -9.33 -13.28 8.57
CA ASN A 5 -10.05 -12.40 7.66
C ASN A 5 -9.19 -12.07 6.44
N SER A 6 -9.84 -12.04 5.30
CA SER A 6 -9.24 -11.62 4.04
C SER A 6 -10.15 -10.60 3.36
N TYR A 7 -9.57 -9.50 2.91
CA TYR A 7 -10.28 -8.39 2.28
C TYR A 7 -9.73 -8.16 0.88
N THR A 8 -10.61 -8.08 -0.11
CA THR A 8 -10.22 -7.81 -1.50
C THR A 8 -10.60 -6.41 -1.89
N LEU A 9 -9.60 -5.60 -2.27
CA LEU A 9 -9.78 -4.25 -2.77
C LEU A 9 -9.79 -4.27 -4.29
N THR A 10 -10.80 -3.66 -4.89
CA THR A 10 -10.95 -3.53 -6.33
C THR A 10 -10.98 -2.06 -6.72
N TRP A 11 -10.71 -1.79 -7.99
CA TRP A 11 -10.86 -0.45 -8.57
C TRP A 11 -12.06 -0.45 -9.50
N ARG A 12 -13.23 -0.12 -8.95
CA ARG A 12 -14.52 -0.15 -9.66
C ARG A 12 -15.12 1.22 -9.91
N HIS A 13 -14.55 2.28 -9.31
CA HIS A 13 -15.11 3.62 -9.39
C HIS A 13 -14.02 4.66 -9.65
N ILE A 14 -14.38 5.69 -10.37
CA ILE A 14 -13.59 6.91 -10.50
C ILE A 14 -13.96 7.80 -9.31
N ASN A 15 -12.98 8.16 -8.50
CA ASN A 15 -13.16 9.10 -7.40
C ASN A 15 -12.45 10.44 -7.67
N THR A 16 -12.51 11.38 -6.74
CA THR A 16 -11.91 12.71 -6.92
C THR A 16 -10.38 12.69 -7.01
N THR A 17 -9.73 11.63 -6.54
CA THR A 17 -8.28 11.44 -6.59
C THR A 17 -7.82 10.62 -7.79
N THR A 18 -8.72 9.99 -8.51
CA THR A 18 -8.37 9.24 -9.73
C THR A 18 -7.85 10.21 -10.79
N PHE A 19 -6.62 10.00 -11.25
CA PHE A 19 -5.99 10.87 -12.24
C PHE A 19 -6.57 10.63 -13.63
N MET A 20 -7.36 11.58 -14.13
CA MET A 20 -8.09 11.43 -15.39
C MET A 20 -7.53 12.25 -16.55
N TYR A 21 -6.67 13.24 -16.28
CA TYR A 21 -6.12 14.08 -17.34
C TYR A 21 -5.21 13.29 -18.29
N GLY A 22 -5.59 13.20 -19.55
CA GLY A 22 -4.87 12.40 -20.54
C GLY A 22 -4.97 10.88 -20.37
N THR A 23 -5.84 10.42 -19.48
CA THR A 23 -5.98 9.00 -19.12
C THR A 23 -6.99 8.31 -20.02
N LYS A 24 -6.63 7.09 -20.47
CA LYS A 24 -7.57 6.10 -21.00
C LYS A 24 -7.87 5.08 -19.92
N LEU A 25 -9.09 5.05 -19.43
CA LEU A 25 -9.54 4.18 -18.36
C LEU A 25 -10.67 3.28 -18.85
N ARG A 26 -10.59 1.98 -18.58
CA ARG A 26 -11.67 1.01 -18.80
C ARG A 26 -11.82 0.14 -17.57
N ILE A 27 -13.02 0.11 -17.01
CA ILE A 27 -13.37 -0.78 -15.91
C ILE A 27 -14.01 -2.02 -16.53
N GLU A 28 -13.37 -3.17 -16.35
CA GLU A 28 -13.77 -4.47 -16.86
C GLU A 28 -14.15 -5.41 -15.70
N ASP A 29 -14.78 -6.55 -16.00
CA ASP A 29 -15.23 -7.48 -14.95
C ASP A 29 -14.09 -8.07 -14.12
N ASP A 30 -12.93 -8.29 -14.74
CA ASP A 30 -11.74 -8.90 -14.15
C ASP A 30 -10.69 -7.90 -13.69
N GLY A 31 -10.88 -6.61 -13.94
CA GLY A 31 -9.93 -5.57 -13.50
C GLY A 31 -10.15 -4.23 -14.18
N THR A 32 -9.22 -3.33 -13.94
CA THR A 32 -9.25 -1.96 -14.49
C THR A 32 -8.01 -1.69 -15.32
N TYR A 33 -8.23 -1.36 -16.58
CA TYR A 33 -7.17 -0.94 -17.51
C TYR A 33 -6.97 0.57 -17.41
N PHE A 34 -5.72 0.98 -17.22
CA PHE A 34 -5.30 2.38 -17.13
C PHE A 34 -4.11 2.61 -18.07
N ASN A 35 -4.20 3.65 -18.89
CA ASN A 35 -3.11 4.05 -19.79
C ASN A 35 -2.93 5.58 -19.73
N ASN A 36 -1.74 6.02 -19.35
CA ASN A 36 -1.33 7.41 -19.39
C ASN A 36 0.20 7.55 -19.42
N PRO A 37 0.83 7.47 -20.60
CA PRO A 37 2.29 7.51 -20.70
C PRO A 37 2.90 8.89 -20.39
N LEU A 38 2.10 9.94 -20.31
CA LEU A 38 2.56 11.32 -20.08
C LEU A 38 2.33 11.80 -18.64
N MET A 39 1.80 10.94 -17.78
CA MET A 39 1.58 11.31 -16.39
C MET A 39 2.89 11.53 -15.65
N PRO A 40 3.03 12.65 -14.90
CA PRO A 40 4.23 12.88 -14.10
C PRO A 40 4.48 11.78 -13.07
N SER A 41 5.74 11.36 -12.92
CA SER A 41 6.14 10.42 -11.87
C SER A 41 5.85 11.00 -10.48
N GLY A 42 5.44 10.15 -9.55
CA GLY A 42 5.01 10.55 -8.22
C GLY A 42 3.54 10.96 -8.11
N THR A 43 2.81 10.98 -9.22
CA THR A 43 1.36 11.29 -9.22
C THR A 43 0.55 10.11 -8.68
N VAL A 44 -0.42 10.38 -7.82
CA VAL A 44 -1.39 9.38 -7.36
C VAL A 44 -2.34 9.05 -8.52
N ILE A 45 -2.40 7.78 -8.88
CA ILE A 45 -3.30 7.25 -9.91
C ILE A 45 -4.71 7.10 -9.35
N HIS A 46 -4.80 6.45 -8.18
CA HIS A 46 -6.04 6.15 -7.48
C HIS A 46 -5.77 5.89 -6.00
N ASP A 47 -6.76 6.11 -5.14
CA ASP A 47 -6.64 5.81 -3.72
C ASP A 47 -7.85 5.07 -3.15
N TRP A 48 -7.62 4.41 -2.03
CA TRP A 48 -8.64 3.77 -1.18
C TRP A 48 -8.50 4.33 0.23
N ARG A 49 -9.62 4.69 0.85
CA ARG A 49 -9.65 5.29 2.18
C ARG A 49 -10.53 4.53 3.14
N MET A 50 -10.10 4.42 4.39
CA MET A 50 -10.90 3.87 5.48
C MET A 50 -11.95 4.88 5.96
N LEU A 51 -11.58 6.16 6.06
CA LEU A 51 -12.46 7.25 6.45
C LEU A 51 -12.61 8.24 5.29
N THR A 52 -13.85 8.60 4.99
CA THR A 52 -14.18 9.61 3.99
C THR A 52 -15.26 10.53 4.53
N THR A 53 -15.20 11.82 4.15
CA THR A 53 -16.32 12.73 4.30
C THR A 53 -16.97 12.94 2.94
N PHE A 54 -18.25 12.71 2.81
CA PHE A 54 -18.94 12.80 1.52
C PHE A 54 -18.82 14.19 0.90
N SER A 55 -18.78 15.24 1.72
CA SER A 55 -18.61 16.62 1.26
C SER A 55 -17.24 16.86 0.59
N GLU A 56 -16.18 16.20 1.05
CA GLU A 56 -14.83 16.40 0.54
C GLU A 56 -14.46 15.36 -0.53
N HIS A 57 -14.77 14.10 -0.29
CA HIS A 57 -14.30 12.98 -1.11
C HIS A 57 -15.33 12.50 -2.14
N LYS A 58 -16.61 12.74 -1.89
CA LYS A 58 -17.76 12.34 -2.76
C LYS A 58 -17.83 10.84 -3.08
N TYR A 59 -17.24 10.00 -2.24
CA TYR A 59 -17.34 8.55 -2.34
C TYR A 59 -17.35 7.90 -0.95
N ALA A 60 -17.84 6.68 -0.88
CA ALA A 60 -17.90 5.91 0.36
C ALA A 60 -16.52 5.34 0.74
N PRO A 61 -16.27 5.07 2.02
CA PRO A 61 -15.09 4.33 2.46
C PRO A 61 -14.97 3.00 1.72
N SER A 62 -13.75 2.66 1.30
CA SER A 62 -13.46 1.46 0.50
C SER A 62 -12.46 0.52 1.16
N LEU A 63 -11.94 0.87 2.33
CA LEU A 63 -11.01 0.04 3.08
C LEU A 63 -11.69 -0.60 4.30
N PRO A 64 -11.33 -1.84 4.64
CA PRO A 64 -11.78 -2.49 5.86
C PRO A 64 -11.19 -1.85 7.11
N ILE A 65 -11.87 -2.01 8.24
CA ILE A 65 -11.33 -1.66 9.54
C ILE A 65 -10.37 -2.76 9.98
N LEU A 66 -9.12 -2.40 10.21
CA LEU A 66 -8.07 -3.32 10.65
C LEU A 66 -7.90 -3.25 12.18
N LYS A 67 -7.51 -4.38 12.77
CA LYS A 67 -7.27 -4.50 14.20
C LYS A 67 -5.88 -3.96 14.57
N LYS A 68 -5.80 -3.20 15.65
CA LYS A 68 -4.53 -2.71 16.19
C LYS A 68 -3.61 -3.85 16.62
N LYS A 69 -2.31 -3.72 16.39
CA LYS A 69 -1.27 -4.72 16.70
C LYS A 69 -1.43 -6.07 15.98
N GLN A 70 -2.33 -6.15 15.02
CA GLN A 70 -2.52 -7.34 14.21
C GLN A 70 -1.57 -7.30 13.00
N GLN A 71 -1.00 -8.45 12.66
CA GLN A 71 -0.19 -8.64 11.46
C GLN A 71 -1.07 -8.88 10.23
N TYR A 72 -0.73 -8.24 9.14
CA TYR A 72 -1.41 -8.37 7.86
C TYR A 72 -0.41 -8.57 6.73
N LYS A 73 -0.82 -9.35 5.73
CA LYS A 73 -0.11 -9.47 4.45
C LYS A 73 -0.88 -8.74 3.37
N VAL A 74 -0.18 -7.94 2.58
CA VAL A 74 -0.71 -7.29 1.39
C VAL A 74 -0.24 -8.05 0.17
N ILE A 75 -1.16 -8.51 -0.66
CA ILE A 75 -0.89 -9.20 -1.91
C ILE A 75 -1.33 -8.31 -3.06
N LEU A 76 -0.40 -8.00 -3.97
CA LEU A 76 -0.62 -7.10 -5.10
C LEU A 76 -0.84 -7.90 -6.38
N ASN A 77 -2.00 -7.73 -7.00
CA ASN A 77 -2.35 -8.38 -8.26
C ASN A 77 -2.59 -7.34 -9.35
N TYR A 78 -1.52 -6.99 -10.07
CA TYR A 78 -1.57 -6.10 -11.22
C TYR A 78 -0.45 -6.42 -12.21
N ASN A 79 -0.63 -6.01 -13.46
CA ASN A 79 0.40 -5.99 -14.48
C ASN A 79 0.66 -4.55 -14.91
N VAL A 80 1.91 -4.13 -14.98
CA VAL A 80 2.33 -2.78 -15.32
C VAL A 80 3.45 -2.81 -16.36
N GLU A 81 3.39 -1.87 -17.30
CA GLU A 81 4.43 -1.64 -18.29
C GLU A 81 4.98 -0.20 -18.19
N PRO A 82 6.30 -0.02 -18.07
CA PRO A 82 7.32 -1.04 -17.80
C PRO A 82 7.24 -1.65 -16.40
N LEU A 83 7.86 -2.78 -16.17
CA LEU A 83 7.90 -3.40 -14.84
C LEU A 83 8.51 -2.44 -13.80
N GLY A 84 7.92 -2.41 -12.60
CA GLY A 84 8.40 -1.56 -11.52
C GLY A 84 8.02 -0.08 -11.64
N SER A 85 7.16 0.27 -12.58
CA SER A 85 6.76 1.66 -12.84
C SER A 85 5.53 2.13 -12.06
N VAL A 86 5.14 1.39 -11.05
CA VAL A 86 4.08 1.73 -10.10
C VAL A 86 4.43 1.17 -8.73
N TYR A 87 3.99 1.86 -7.67
CA TYR A 87 4.12 1.38 -6.30
C TYR A 87 2.88 1.70 -5.48
N ILE A 88 2.73 0.98 -4.38
CA ILE A 88 1.66 1.19 -3.40
C ILE A 88 2.25 1.89 -2.18
N LYS A 89 1.58 2.92 -1.72
CA LYS A 89 1.88 3.59 -0.46
C LYS A 89 0.72 3.43 0.51
N ILE A 90 0.97 2.88 1.67
CA ILE A 90 0.02 2.79 2.77
C ILE A 90 0.42 3.86 3.81
N THR A 91 -0.49 4.76 4.12
CA THR A 91 -0.27 5.80 5.12
C THR A 91 -1.19 5.58 6.30
N PHE A 92 -0.63 5.56 7.51
CA PHE A 92 -1.36 5.41 8.77
C PHE A 92 -1.51 6.76 9.46
N TYR A 93 -2.70 7.04 9.95
CA TYR A 93 -3.06 8.32 10.58
C TYR A 93 -3.48 8.13 12.03
N ARG A 94 -3.09 9.09 12.89
CA ARG A 94 -3.59 9.20 14.25
C ARG A 94 -5.01 9.75 14.26
N LYS A 95 -5.67 9.73 15.42
CA LYS A 95 -7.03 10.24 15.61
C LYS A 95 -7.21 11.74 15.29
N ASN A 96 -6.13 12.51 15.37
CA ASN A 96 -6.10 13.95 15.03
C ASN A 96 -5.73 14.20 13.55
N ASP A 97 -5.85 13.18 12.69
CA ASP A 97 -5.53 13.21 11.26
C ASP A 97 -4.05 13.49 10.92
N THR A 98 -3.16 13.47 11.91
CA THR A 98 -1.73 13.55 11.63
C THR A 98 -1.18 12.21 11.16
N GLU A 99 -0.24 12.24 10.23
CA GLU A 99 0.45 11.04 9.76
C GLU A 99 1.26 10.42 10.90
N HIS A 100 1.06 9.13 11.14
CA HIS A 100 1.86 8.34 12.08
C HIS A 100 3.08 7.75 11.37
N SER A 101 2.84 7.03 10.28
CA SER A 101 3.87 6.33 9.50
C SER A 101 3.34 5.98 8.13
N ASN A 102 4.23 5.57 7.25
CA ASN A 102 3.85 5.03 5.94
C ASN A 102 4.71 3.82 5.57
N LEU A 103 4.19 3.02 4.65
CA LEU A 103 4.84 1.85 4.08
C LEU A 103 4.75 1.95 2.56
N ILE A 104 5.88 1.74 1.87
CA ILE A 104 5.94 1.68 0.41
C ILE A 104 6.20 0.24 -0.02
N ILE A 105 5.37 -0.26 -0.93
CA ILE A 105 5.43 -1.62 -1.46
C ILE A 105 5.63 -1.53 -2.98
N GLN A 106 6.68 -2.15 -3.47
CA GLN A 106 7.02 -2.19 -4.88
C GLN A 106 7.34 -3.62 -5.32
N ASN A 107 6.65 -4.09 -6.35
CA ASN A 107 6.90 -5.37 -7.05
C ASN A 107 6.77 -6.67 -6.22
N SER A 108 6.30 -6.62 -4.99
CA SER A 108 6.18 -7.82 -4.16
C SER A 108 5.10 -7.68 -3.11
N ASP A 109 4.69 -8.81 -2.57
CA ASP A 109 3.86 -8.84 -1.38
C ASP A 109 4.63 -8.29 -0.18
N ALA A 110 3.93 -7.71 0.78
CA ALA A 110 4.52 -7.19 1.99
C ALA A 110 3.67 -7.54 3.22
N GLU A 111 4.34 -7.65 4.35
CA GLU A 111 3.70 -7.85 5.65
C GLU A 111 3.89 -6.60 6.50
N PHE A 112 2.88 -6.26 7.29
CA PHE A 112 2.93 -5.14 8.21
C PHE A 112 2.08 -5.40 9.45
N GLU A 113 2.44 -4.75 10.56
CA GLU A 113 1.62 -4.66 11.75
C GLU A 113 0.82 -3.35 11.71
N PHE A 114 -0.50 -3.43 11.94
CA PHE A 114 -1.31 -2.22 12.06
C PHE A 114 -0.92 -1.48 13.36
N PRO A 115 -0.41 -0.24 13.27
CA PRO A 115 0.13 0.46 14.43
C PRO A 115 -0.91 0.66 15.53
N GLU A 116 -0.50 0.52 16.79
CA GLU A 116 -1.37 0.75 17.96
C GLU A 116 -1.93 2.17 18.01
N GLU A 117 -1.11 3.14 17.64
CA GLU A 117 -1.48 4.56 17.65
C GLU A 117 -2.25 5.01 16.40
N ALA A 118 -2.38 4.14 15.40
CA ALA A 118 -3.11 4.44 14.19
C ALA A 118 -4.61 4.31 14.43
N TYR A 119 -5.36 5.26 13.89
CA TYR A 119 -6.82 5.30 13.92
C TYR A 119 -7.43 5.02 12.54
N ALA A 120 -6.74 5.46 11.49
CA ALA A 120 -7.16 5.30 10.12
C ALA A 120 -5.96 5.04 9.21
N TYR A 121 -6.22 4.59 8.00
CA TYR A 121 -5.19 4.41 6.97
C TYR A 121 -5.76 4.68 5.59
N LYS A 122 -4.85 4.91 4.65
CA LYS A 122 -5.11 5.15 3.24
C LYS A 122 -4.14 4.33 2.41
N ILE A 123 -4.59 3.80 1.30
CA ILE A 123 -3.76 3.12 0.30
C ILE A 123 -3.77 3.95 -0.98
N GLU A 124 -2.61 4.27 -1.51
CA GLU A 124 -2.43 5.02 -2.74
C GLU A 124 -1.67 4.19 -3.77
N LEU A 125 -2.18 4.15 -4.99
CA LEU A 125 -1.48 3.62 -6.16
C LEU A 125 -0.78 4.78 -6.85
N ILE A 126 0.55 4.75 -6.93
CA ILE A 126 1.37 5.88 -7.35
C ILE A 126 2.20 5.53 -8.59
N ASN A 127 2.22 6.46 -9.53
CA ASN A 127 2.98 6.37 -10.76
C ASN A 127 4.49 6.53 -10.50
N ALA A 128 5.29 5.61 -11.04
CA ALA A 128 6.75 5.68 -11.08
C ALA A 128 7.29 5.61 -12.53
N GLY A 129 6.53 6.12 -13.49
CA GLY A 129 6.90 6.15 -14.91
C GLY A 129 6.18 5.12 -15.77
N LEU A 130 4.98 4.68 -15.38
CA LEU A 130 4.19 3.72 -16.15
C LEU A 130 3.71 4.30 -17.49
N SER A 131 3.52 3.44 -18.47
CA SER A 131 2.73 3.72 -19.68
C SER A 131 1.33 3.11 -19.57
N GLU A 132 1.24 1.86 -19.16
CA GLU A 132 -0.05 1.18 -18.98
C GLU A 132 -0.05 0.25 -17.77
N LEU A 133 -1.24 0.05 -17.21
CA LEU A 133 -1.49 -0.77 -16.04
C LEU A 133 -2.79 -1.57 -16.24
N PHE A 134 -2.77 -2.85 -15.91
CA PHE A 134 -3.97 -3.63 -15.67
C PHE A 134 -4.04 -4.01 -14.19
N PHE A 135 -4.94 -3.38 -13.48
CA PHE A 135 -5.12 -3.58 -12.05
C PHE A 135 -6.24 -4.59 -11.79
N LYS A 136 -5.95 -5.69 -11.12
CA LYS A 136 -6.95 -6.69 -10.71
C LYS A 136 -7.50 -6.39 -9.33
N ASN A 137 -6.66 -6.51 -8.32
CA ASN A 137 -7.03 -6.27 -6.92
C ASN A 137 -5.79 -6.13 -6.02
N ILE A 138 -6.05 -5.69 -4.80
CA ILE A 138 -5.15 -5.81 -3.66
C ILE A 138 -5.86 -6.66 -2.61
N ILE A 139 -5.20 -7.67 -2.08
CA ILE A 139 -5.73 -8.49 -1.00
C ILE A 139 -5.01 -8.14 0.29
N ILE A 140 -5.77 -7.83 1.33
CA ILE A 140 -5.26 -7.67 2.70
C ILE A 140 -5.69 -8.89 3.49
N GLN A 141 -4.73 -9.69 3.92
CA GLN A 141 -4.96 -10.94 4.63
C GLN A 141 -4.45 -10.82 6.07
N GLU A 142 -5.32 -11.13 7.02
CA GLU A 142 -4.95 -11.23 8.44
C GLU A 142 -4.03 -12.44 8.64
N LEU A 143 -2.90 -12.25 9.32
CA LEU A 143 -1.98 -13.33 9.65
C LEU A 143 -2.23 -13.84 11.06
N ASP A 144 -2.05 -15.15 11.25
CA ASP A 144 -2.15 -15.76 12.57
C ASP A 144 -0.93 -15.38 13.43
N THR A 145 -1.18 -14.91 14.65
CA THR A 145 -0.13 -14.52 15.60
C THR A 145 0.28 -15.65 16.54
N ASP A 146 0.24 -16.89 16.09
CA ASP A 146 0.64 -18.03 16.90
C ASP A 146 2.17 -18.07 17.15
N GLU A 147 2.52 -18.37 18.37
CA GLU A 147 3.76 -18.31 19.15
C GLU A 147 5.13 -18.67 18.52
N SER A 148 5.22 -18.92 17.21
CA SER A 148 6.50 -19.18 16.52
C SER A 148 7.25 -17.89 16.08
N GLU A 149 6.80 -16.73 16.50
CA GLU A 149 6.99 -15.43 15.83
C GLU A 149 8.13 -14.56 16.31
N THR A 150 8.91 -14.97 17.30
CA THR A 150 10.02 -14.13 17.75
C THR A 150 11.12 -13.93 16.68
N HIS A 151 11.20 -14.84 15.72
CA HIS A 151 12.20 -14.74 14.65
C HIS A 151 11.73 -13.92 13.42
N SER A 152 10.45 -14.04 13.01
CA SER A 152 9.96 -13.33 11.83
C SER A 152 9.68 -11.84 12.08
N ILE A 153 9.30 -11.47 13.30
CA ILE A 153 9.05 -10.08 13.70
C ILE A 153 10.34 -9.25 13.66
N VAL A 154 11.47 -9.85 14.01
CA VAL A 154 12.76 -9.16 13.96
C VAL A 154 13.19 -8.90 12.51
N GLU A 155 13.01 -9.86 11.62
CA GLU A 155 13.36 -9.69 10.21
C GLU A 155 12.45 -8.67 9.50
N SER A 156 11.15 -8.69 9.75
CA SER A 156 10.23 -7.73 9.12
C SER A 156 10.46 -6.30 9.63
N LYS A 157 10.74 -6.12 10.92
CA LYS A 157 11.10 -4.80 11.48
C LYS A 157 12.44 -4.29 10.93
N VAL A 158 13.43 -5.17 10.77
CA VAL A 158 14.71 -4.81 10.16
C VAL A 158 14.53 -4.43 8.69
N ASN A 159 13.75 -5.18 7.93
CA ASN A 159 13.48 -4.88 6.54
C ASN A 159 12.69 -3.57 6.36
N LEU A 160 11.75 -3.28 7.24
CA LEU A 160 11.00 -2.02 7.23
C LEU A 160 11.91 -0.82 7.55
N VAL A 161 12.80 -0.95 8.51
CA VAL A 161 13.78 0.08 8.86
C VAL A 161 14.78 0.30 7.72
N VAL A 162 15.26 -0.76 7.09
CA VAL A 162 16.18 -0.68 5.94
C VAL A 162 15.48 -0.03 4.73
N LEU A 163 14.25 -0.41 4.41
CA LEU A 163 13.47 0.21 3.33
C LEU A 163 13.21 1.69 3.58
N ASN A 164 12.82 2.07 4.79
CA ASN A 164 12.59 3.47 5.14
C ASN A 164 13.89 4.31 5.04
N ARG A 165 15.04 3.75 5.42
CA ARG A 165 16.34 4.42 5.28
C ARG A 165 16.77 4.58 3.84
N VAL A 166 16.55 3.58 3.00
CA VAL A 166 16.84 3.64 1.55
C VAL A 166 15.98 4.71 0.87
N ILE A 167 14.70 4.82 1.24
CA ILE A 167 13.76 5.80 0.66
C ILE A 167 14.10 7.23 1.06
N PHE A 168 14.60 7.45 2.30
CA PHE A 168 15.00 8.78 2.80
C PHE A 168 16.45 9.15 2.46
N GLY A 169 17.18 8.33 1.68
CA GLY A 169 18.54 8.63 1.21
C GLY A 169 19.61 8.56 2.31
N GLU A 170 19.29 8.02 3.46
CA GLU A 170 20.29 7.76 4.49
C GLU A 170 21.09 6.50 4.14
N SER A 171 22.38 6.71 3.85
CA SER A 171 23.30 5.59 3.64
C SER A 171 23.53 4.83 4.93
N VAL A 172 23.05 3.60 4.98
CA VAL A 172 23.38 2.69 6.08
C VAL A 172 24.78 2.15 5.84
N TYR A 173 25.77 2.73 6.52
CA TYR A 173 27.07 2.07 6.65
C TYR A 173 26.90 0.88 7.60
N VAL A 174 26.84 -0.30 7.06
CA VAL A 174 27.08 -1.50 7.85
C VAL A 174 28.57 -1.47 8.20
N ARG A 175 28.91 -1.04 9.41
CA ARG A 175 30.21 -1.31 9.97
C ARG A 175 30.33 -2.82 10.15
N GLY A 176 31.00 -3.46 9.22
CA GLY A 176 31.50 -4.80 9.48
C GLY A 176 32.46 -4.72 10.66
N ASP A 177 32.12 -5.35 11.77
CA ASP A 177 33.07 -5.62 12.82
C ASP A 177 34.16 -6.52 12.24
N GLN A 178 35.27 -5.90 11.91
CA GLN A 178 36.52 -6.60 11.70
C GLN A 178 37.16 -6.83 13.09
N ASN A 179 36.69 -7.86 13.76
CA ASN A 179 37.48 -8.50 14.80
C ASN A 179 37.99 -9.82 14.23
N GLY A 180 39.16 -9.72 13.67
CA GLY A 180 40.05 -10.85 13.51
C GLY A 180 40.79 -11.17 14.77
#